data_e81a60bd0d733cf31fee296d84add4ff
#
_entry.id   e81a60bd0d733cf31fee296d84add4ff
#
_cell.length_a   1.000
_cell.length_b   1.000
_cell.length_c   1.000
_cell.angle_alpha   90.00
_cell.angle_beta   90.00
_cell.angle_gamma   90.00
#
_symmetry.space_group_name_H-M   'P 1'
#
loop_
_entity.id
_entity.type
_entity.pdbx_description
1 polymer ?
#
loop_
_entity_poly.entity_id
_entity_poly.type
_entity_poly.pdbx_seq_one_letter_code
_entity_poly.pdbx_strand_id
1 'polypeptide(L)'
;MKNILAVLVPLTLFSGTAFTQTKEELKKKYENSSIDEELKKKMATEYVFPDSLILPPLHYTNSYYVLDSAVNDFHSISIDIIVQDDIPDHYSFYISPFNISLNNMPLYCGIQSAGGGISVKTGKEEDIKFNGIFSRWFERTKKALKTRGYYASSDAEGDFISVRNTVGWHKGSYRITLKKEGYIAGKAVPYAINPKETYFSWGDYEHSWVTMYVEDLSTKKVVNVGSLAFPGKKIQMKKHITSFLEQYKYFIDFAQRPRDLEGLNAIRYDKLPKVTVVQKNLRINGKLVKLENVPTYHNRTHNPEQSKVAGEIPILSKDSYNAATGELTLETGVFVKWPEKKDVK
;
A
#
# COMPACT_ATOMS: atom_id res chain seq x y z
N MET A 1 20.50 34.73 -16.00
CA MET A 1 19.03 34.52 -16.01
C MET A 1 18.76 33.34 -16.93
N LYS A 2 18.59 32.15 -16.39
CA LYS A 2 18.21 30.94 -17.15
C LYS A 2 16.79 30.58 -16.71
N ASN A 3 15.88 30.65 -17.66
CA ASN A 3 14.48 30.32 -17.49
C ASN A 3 14.35 28.81 -17.19
N ILE A 4 13.93 28.48 -16.01
CA ILE A 4 13.48 27.11 -15.66
C ILE A 4 12.02 27.05 -16.09
N LEU A 5 11.75 26.32 -17.14
CA LEU A 5 10.41 25.98 -17.58
C LEU A 5 9.88 24.94 -16.61
N ALA A 6 8.99 25.38 -15.70
CA ALA A 6 8.24 24.46 -14.86
C ALA A 6 7.21 23.75 -15.75
N VAL A 7 7.45 22.49 -16.04
CA VAL A 7 6.43 21.62 -16.63
C VAL A 7 5.45 21.27 -15.53
N LEU A 8 4.33 21.96 -15.52
CA LEU A 8 3.13 21.58 -14.78
C LEU A 8 2.57 20.29 -15.39
N VAL A 9 2.88 19.16 -14.79
CA VAL A 9 2.15 17.93 -15.07
C VAL A 9 0.81 18.05 -14.31
N PRO A 10 -0.32 18.07 -15.01
CA PRO A 10 -1.61 18.11 -14.34
C PRO A 10 -1.80 16.83 -13.54
N LEU A 11 -2.10 16.98 -12.28
CA LEU A 11 -2.63 15.93 -11.41
C LEU A 11 -4.00 15.53 -11.97
N THR A 12 -4.02 14.68 -12.98
CA THR A 12 -5.23 13.98 -13.34
C THR A 12 -5.49 12.98 -12.21
N LEU A 13 -6.46 13.31 -11.39
CA LEU A 13 -7.25 12.34 -10.64
C LEU A 13 -7.39 11.11 -11.53
N PHE A 14 -6.84 9.99 -11.11
CA PHE A 14 -7.13 8.70 -11.71
C PHE A 14 -8.58 8.35 -11.42
N SER A 15 -9.49 9.10 -12.01
CA SER A 15 -10.81 8.63 -12.36
C SER A 15 -10.58 7.64 -13.48
N GLY A 16 -10.84 6.37 -13.20
CA GLY A 16 -10.66 5.20 -14.05
C GLY A 16 -10.87 5.40 -15.55
N THR A 17 -9.91 5.98 -16.23
CA THR A 17 -9.72 5.75 -17.64
C THR A 17 -8.89 4.49 -17.75
N ALA A 18 -9.59 3.38 -17.93
CA ALA A 18 -9.00 2.12 -18.34
C ALA A 18 -7.92 2.42 -19.39
N PHE A 19 -6.74 1.86 -19.19
CA PHE A 19 -5.76 1.73 -20.26
C PHE A 19 -6.39 0.82 -21.31
N THR A 20 -7.10 1.42 -22.24
CA THR A 20 -7.75 0.74 -23.39
C THR A 20 -6.72 0.47 -24.48
N GLN A 21 -5.48 0.12 -24.13
CA GLN A 21 -4.54 -0.34 -25.12
C GLN A 21 -5.00 -1.72 -25.58
N THR A 22 -5.31 -1.80 -26.87
CA THR A 22 -5.63 -3.08 -27.49
C THR A 22 -4.41 -4.00 -27.51
N LYS A 23 -4.65 -5.31 -27.66
CA LYS A 23 -3.59 -6.31 -27.83
C LYS A 23 -2.62 -5.92 -28.95
N GLU A 24 -3.16 -5.36 -30.05
CA GLU A 24 -2.38 -4.86 -31.18
C GLU A 24 -1.55 -3.64 -30.83
N GLU A 25 -2.06 -2.70 -30.06
CA GLU A 25 -1.30 -1.52 -29.63
C GLU A 25 -0.16 -1.88 -28.69
N LEU A 26 -0.40 -2.79 -27.75
CA LEU A 26 0.64 -3.33 -26.89
C LEU A 26 1.70 -4.07 -27.73
N LYS A 27 1.26 -4.94 -28.64
CA LYS A 27 2.14 -5.65 -29.57
C LYS A 27 3.01 -4.68 -30.38
N LYS A 28 2.39 -3.67 -31.00
CA LYS A 28 3.09 -2.64 -31.78
C LYS A 28 4.07 -1.84 -30.93
N LYS A 29 3.70 -1.51 -29.71
CA LYS A 29 4.59 -0.82 -28.75
C LYS A 29 5.84 -1.63 -28.45
N TYR A 30 5.69 -2.95 -28.26
CA TYR A 30 6.81 -3.83 -27.97
C TYR A 30 7.67 -4.14 -29.21
N GLU A 31 7.05 -4.29 -30.37
CA GLU A 31 7.76 -4.49 -31.62
C GLU A 31 8.66 -3.29 -32.00
N ASN A 32 8.28 -2.08 -31.58
CA ASN A 32 9.02 -0.85 -31.83
C ASN A 32 9.99 -0.45 -30.72
N SER A 33 10.09 -1.25 -29.65
CA SER A 33 10.99 -0.94 -28.55
C SER A 33 12.44 -1.36 -28.87
N SER A 34 13.42 -0.73 -28.20
CA SER A 34 14.84 -1.09 -28.31
C SER A 34 15.20 -2.38 -27.54
N ILE A 35 14.22 -3.20 -27.24
CA ILE A 35 14.36 -4.47 -26.54
C ILE A 35 15.05 -5.47 -27.43
N ASP A 36 15.90 -6.31 -26.84
CA ASP A 36 16.50 -7.47 -27.49
C ASP A 36 15.47 -8.32 -28.24
N GLU A 37 15.77 -8.76 -29.45
CA GLU A 37 14.84 -9.48 -30.30
C GLU A 37 14.41 -10.83 -29.71
N GLU A 38 15.27 -11.47 -28.94
CA GLU A 38 14.92 -12.73 -28.25
C GLU A 38 13.92 -12.44 -27.12
N LEU A 39 14.14 -11.37 -26.38
CA LEU A 39 13.22 -10.91 -25.35
C LEU A 39 11.88 -10.46 -25.95
N LYS A 40 11.88 -9.72 -27.06
CA LYS A 40 10.68 -9.37 -27.82
C LYS A 40 9.88 -10.62 -28.22
N LYS A 41 10.58 -11.61 -28.77
CA LYS A 41 9.97 -12.88 -29.18
C LYS A 41 9.37 -13.62 -27.98
N LYS A 42 10.10 -13.70 -26.88
CA LYS A 42 9.66 -14.32 -25.64
C LYS A 42 8.46 -13.59 -25.06
N MET A 43 8.49 -12.28 -25.02
CA MET A 43 7.37 -11.45 -24.54
C MET A 43 6.13 -11.61 -25.44
N ALA A 44 6.30 -11.64 -26.75
CA ALA A 44 5.23 -11.82 -27.71
C ALA A 44 4.55 -13.19 -27.61
N THR A 45 5.32 -14.24 -27.28
CA THR A 45 4.82 -15.62 -27.25
C THR A 45 4.33 -16.08 -25.87
N GLU A 46 4.97 -15.59 -24.79
CA GLU A 46 4.71 -16.16 -23.46
C GLU A 46 4.00 -15.18 -22.49
N TYR A 47 4.21 -13.85 -22.62
CA TYR A 47 3.87 -12.95 -21.53
C TYR A 47 2.97 -11.78 -21.91
N VAL A 48 2.99 -11.31 -23.14
CA VAL A 48 2.30 -10.05 -23.49
C VAL A 48 0.95 -10.27 -24.16
N PHE A 49 0.78 -11.36 -24.86
CA PHE A 49 -0.37 -11.60 -25.72
C PHE A 49 -1.18 -12.88 -25.49
N PRO A 50 -0.87 -13.73 -24.50
CA PRO A 50 -1.78 -14.83 -24.20
C PRO A 50 -3.10 -14.28 -23.61
N ASP A 51 -4.20 -14.92 -23.95
CA ASP A 51 -5.53 -14.57 -23.47
C ASP A 51 -5.66 -14.68 -21.93
N SER A 52 -4.68 -15.34 -21.31
CA SER A 52 -4.55 -15.48 -19.86
C SER A 52 -3.82 -14.31 -19.16
N LEU A 53 -3.34 -13.30 -19.90
CA LEU A 53 -2.65 -12.17 -19.31
C LEU A 53 -3.62 -11.20 -18.64
N ILE A 54 -3.37 -10.91 -17.40
CA ILE A 54 -4.12 -9.90 -16.65
C ILE A 54 -3.18 -8.77 -16.23
N LEU A 55 -3.75 -7.57 -16.15
CA LEU A 55 -3.12 -6.45 -15.46
C LEU A 55 -3.71 -6.43 -14.06
N PRO A 56 -2.96 -6.87 -13.03
CA PRO A 56 -3.47 -6.85 -11.68
C PRO A 56 -3.75 -5.41 -11.25
N PRO A 57 -4.79 -5.20 -10.47
CA PRO A 57 -5.01 -3.92 -9.83
C PRO A 57 -3.86 -3.65 -8.84
N LEU A 58 -3.52 -2.38 -8.65
CA LEU A 58 -2.62 -2.00 -7.57
C LEU A 58 -3.15 -2.53 -6.25
N HIS A 59 -4.42 -2.29 -5.94
CA HIS A 59 -5.07 -2.84 -4.75
C HIS A 59 -5.98 -4.00 -5.14
N TYR A 60 -5.81 -5.16 -4.53
CA TYR A 60 -6.74 -6.27 -4.66
C TYR A 60 -8.04 -6.00 -3.91
N THR A 61 -7.90 -5.49 -2.67
CA THR A 61 -9.02 -5.21 -1.77
C THR A 61 -8.85 -3.88 -1.08
N ASN A 62 -9.98 -3.25 -0.75
CA ASN A 62 -10.06 -2.16 0.20
C ASN A 62 -11.14 -2.50 1.22
N SER A 63 -10.77 -2.71 2.47
CA SER A 63 -11.68 -3.02 3.57
C SER A 63 -11.85 -1.82 4.48
N TYR A 64 -13.07 -1.56 4.94
CA TYR A 64 -13.43 -0.35 5.67
C TYR A 64 -13.88 -0.68 7.08
N TYR A 65 -13.06 -0.33 8.06
CA TYR A 65 -13.41 -0.36 9.48
C TYR A 65 -13.94 1.02 9.85
N VAL A 66 -15.22 1.12 10.17
CA VAL A 66 -15.87 2.39 10.50
C VAL A 66 -16.25 2.40 11.98
N LEU A 67 -15.59 3.27 12.74
CA LEU A 67 -15.88 3.45 14.16
C LEU A 67 -17.15 4.31 14.33
N ASP A 68 -17.79 4.21 15.49
CA ASP A 68 -18.96 5.05 15.84
C ASP A 68 -18.61 6.54 15.83
N SER A 69 -17.41 6.87 16.29
CA SER A 69 -16.93 8.26 16.36
C SER A 69 -15.43 8.37 16.12
N ALA A 70 -14.97 9.60 15.87
CA ALA A 70 -13.55 9.91 15.85
C ALA A 70 -12.94 9.72 17.25
N VAL A 71 -11.64 9.37 17.28
CA VAL A 71 -10.86 9.21 18.52
C VAL A 71 -10.19 10.53 18.85
N ASN A 72 -10.71 11.26 19.84
CA ASN A 72 -10.24 12.62 20.16
C ASN A 72 -8.88 12.67 20.86
N ASP A 73 -8.46 11.60 21.48
CA ASP A 73 -7.13 11.48 22.13
C ASP A 73 -6.53 10.12 21.77
N PHE A 74 -5.87 10.09 20.64
CA PHE A 74 -5.24 8.89 20.12
C PHE A 74 -3.91 8.62 20.85
N HIS A 75 -3.81 7.43 21.41
CA HIS A 75 -2.58 6.91 22.02
C HIS A 75 -2.00 5.75 21.22
N SER A 76 -2.86 4.87 20.70
CA SER A 76 -2.41 3.73 19.91
C SER A 76 -3.53 3.12 19.06
N ILE A 77 -3.12 2.47 17.98
CA ILE A 77 -3.96 1.52 17.24
C ILE A 77 -3.13 0.29 16.97
N SER A 78 -3.72 -0.89 17.11
CA SER A 78 -3.06 -2.15 16.74
C SER A 78 -4.04 -3.16 16.15
N ILE A 79 -3.50 -4.07 15.33
CA ILE A 79 -4.24 -5.17 14.73
C ILE A 79 -3.32 -6.37 14.59
N ASP A 80 -3.86 -7.57 14.71
CA ASP A 80 -3.15 -8.80 14.45
C ASP A 80 -3.37 -9.22 13.00
N ILE A 81 -2.28 -9.54 12.31
CA ILE A 81 -2.22 -10.01 10.94
C ILE A 81 -1.71 -11.44 10.94
N ILE A 82 -2.46 -12.36 10.32
CA ILE A 82 -2.00 -13.72 10.11
C ILE A 82 -1.82 -13.90 8.61
N VAL A 83 -0.60 -14.18 8.18
CA VAL A 83 -0.25 -14.55 6.81
C VAL A 83 -0.23 -16.08 6.76
N GLN A 84 -1.18 -16.67 6.03
CA GLN A 84 -1.37 -18.13 6.03
C GLN A 84 -0.56 -18.84 4.96
N ASP A 85 -0.09 -18.12 3.95
CA ASP A 85 0.64 -18.66 2.82
C ASP A 85 2.05 -18.07 2.72
N ASP A 86 2.97 -18.80 2.11
CA ASP A 86 4.31 -18.31 1.81
C ASP A 86 4.25 -17.31 0.65
N ILE A 87 4.96 -16.21 0.80
CA ILE A 87 5.08 -15.19 -0.24
C ILE A 87 6.35 -15.47 -1.04
N PRO A 88 6.25 -15.75 -2.34
CA PRO A 88 7.43 -15.93 -3.18
C PRO A 88 8.31 -14.67 -3.20
N ASP A 89 9.63 -14.87 -3.22
CA ASP A 89 10.62 -13.77 -3.18
C ASP A 89 10.48 -12.73 -4.30
N HIS A 90 9.93 -13.15 -5.44
CA HIS A 90 9.70 -12.31 -6.61
C HIS A 90 8.33 -11.62 -6.62
N TYR A 91 7.50 -11.86 -5.60
CA TYR A 91 6.16 -11.31 -5.50
C TYR A 91 6.13 -10.10 -4.56
N SER A 92 5.96 -8.93 -5.14
CA SER A 92 5.89 -7.68 -4.36
C SER A 92 4.49 -7.47 -3.82
N PHE A 93 4.29 -7.87 -2.57
CA PHE A 93 3.01 -7.88 -1.90
C PHE A 93 3.03 -6.96 -0.68
N TYR A 94 1.97 -6.17 -0.53
CA TYR A 94 1.80 -5.24 0.57
C TYR A 94 0.51 -5.50 1.32
N ILE A 95 0.63 -5.67 2.62
CA ILE A 95 -0.48 -5.75 3.57
C ILE A 95 -0.49 -4.45 4.36
N SER A 96 -1.44 -3.57 4.07
CA SER A 96 -1.61 -2.28 4.76
C SER A 96 -2.89 -2.32 5.60
N PRO A 97 -2.81 -2.63 6.89
CA PRO A 97 -3.98 -2.67 7.74
C PRO A 97 -4.48 -1.28 8.14
N PHE A 98 -3.62 -0.26 8.06
CA PHE A 98 -3.95 1.09 8.48
C PHE A 98 -3.63 2.11 7.41
N ASN A 99 -4.70 2.60 6.77
CA ASN A 99 -4.72 3.84 6.02
C ASN A 99 -5.71 4.76 6.75
N ILE A 100 -5.19 5.66 7.55
CA ILE A 100 -5.93 6.51 8.49
C ILE A 100 -5.48 7.96 8.40
N SER A 101 -6.15 8.83 9.13
CA SER A 101 -5.76 10.23 9.24
C SER A 101 -5.60 10.62 10.71
N LEU A 102 -4.43 11.14 11.04
CA LEU A 102 -4.09 11.69 12.35
C LEU A 102 -3.92 13.20 12.23
N ASN A 103 -4.73 13.99 12.96
CA ASN A 103 -4.77 15.47 12.84
C ASN A 103 -4.82 15.93 11.37
N ASN A 104 -5.71 15.33 10.58
CA ASN A 104 -5.88 15.57 9.14
C ASN A 104 -4.68 15.19 8.25
N MET A 105 -3.64 14.60 8.79
CA MET A 105 -2.51 14.06 8.01
C MET A 105 -2.79 12.61 7.65
N PRO A 106 -3.02 12.30 6.36
CA PRO A 106 -3.19 10.92 5.92
C PRO A 106 -1.89 10.14 6.08
N LEU A 107 -2.02 8.90 6.46
CA LEU A 107 -0.92 7.96 6.59
C LEU A 107 -1.34 6.56 6.14
N TYR A 108 -0.37 5.75 5.79
CA TYR A 108 -0.53 4.31 5.62
C TYR A 108 0.65 3.57 6.23
N CYS A 109 0.40 2.37 6.71
CA CYS A 109 1.46 1.52 7.25
C CYS A 109 1.12 0.04 7.15
N GLY A 110 2.16 -0.78 7.15
CA GLY A 110 2.00 -2.22 7.11
C GLY A 110 3.32 -2.95 6.86
N ILE A 111 3.21 -4.13 6.25
CA ILE A 111 4.34 -4.98 5.91
C ILE A 111 4.38 -5.25 4.41
N GLN A 112 5.59 -5.15 3.84
CA GLN A 112 5.85 -5.36 2.41
C GLN A 112 6.86 -6.48 2.20
N SER A 113 6.64 -7.34 1.19
CA SER A 113 7.62 -8.39 0.83
C SER A 113 8.85 -7.83 0.14
N ALA A 114 8.72 -6.71 -0.57
CA ALA A 114 9.81 -5.98 -1.21
C ALA A 114 9.64 -4.48 -1.00
N GLY A 115 10.69 -3.71 -1.15
CA GLY A 115 10.69 -2.25 -1.05
C GLY A 115 12.09 -1.70 -1.28
N GLY A 116 12.21 -0.40 -1.35
CA GLY A 116 13.49 0.31 -1.43
C GLY A 116 13.51 1.49 -0.47
N GLY A 117 14.69 1.99 -0.16
CA GLY A 117 14.84 3.19 0.65
C GLY A 117 16.30 3.56 0.88
N ILE A 118 16.51 4.78 1.32
CA ILE A 118 17.84 5.29 1.65
C ILE A 118 18.20 4.79 3.04
N SER A 119 19.25 4.00 3.14
CA SER A 119 19.79 3.49 4.40
C SER A 119 20.34 4.66 5.24
N VAL A 120 19.90 4.77 6.48
CA VAL A 120 20.47 5.76 7.42
C VAL A 120 21.94 5.52 7.68
N LYS A 121 22.38 4.25 7.64
CA LYS A 121 23.75 3.85 7.91
C LYS A 121 24.70 4.17 6.75
N THR A 122 24.30 3.92 5.52
CA THR A 122 25.17 4.04 4.33
C THR A 122 24.91 5.30 3.53
N GLY A 123 23.75 5.92 3.69
CA GLY A 123 23.29 7.04 2.86
C GLY A 123 22.95 6.65 1.43
N LYS A 124 22.93 5.37 1.11
CA LYS A 124 22.65 4.83 -0.23
C LYS A 124 21.26 4.25 -0.31
N GLU A 125 20.69 4.26 -1.50
CA GLU A 125 19.48 3.52 -1.80
C GLU A 125 19.77 2.02 -1.79
N GLU A 126 18.92 1.27 -1.10
CA GLU A 126 19.06 -0.18 -0.92
C GLU A 126 17.67 -0.84 -1.05
N ASP A 127 17.65 -2.05 -1.62
CA ASP A 127 16.47 -2.90 -1.62
C ASP A 127 16.25 -3.52 -0.24
N ILE A 128 15.01 -3.57 0.18
CA ILE A 128 14.63 -4.08 1.50
C ILE A 128 13.57 -5.16 1.32
N LYS A 129 13.93 -6.40 1.61
CA LYS A 129 12.98 -7.52 1.60
C LYS A 129 12.26 -7.66 2.94
N PHE A 130 11.00 -8.10 2.91
CA PHE A 130 10.18 -8.41 4.09
C PHE A 130 10.28 -7.36 5.18
N ASN A 131 9.92 -6.14 4.82
CA ASN A 131 10.06 -4.96 5.65
C ASN A 131 8.73 -4.48 6.24
N GLY A 132 8.83 -3.64 7.27
CA GLY A 132 7.74 -2.79 7.72
C GLY A 132 7.87 -1.41 7.09
N ILE A 133 6.76 -0.80 6.76
CA ILE A 133 6.68 0.54 6.17
C ILE A 133 5.65 1.39 6.92
N PHE A 134 6.03 2.62 7.23
CA PHE A 134 5.16 3.64 7.78
C PHE A 134 5.39 4.95 7.03
N SER A 135 4.34 5.42 6.36
CA SER A 135 4.37 6.59 5.48
C SER A 135 3.29 7.59 5.87
N ARG A 136 3.58 8.86 5.69
CA ARG A 136 2.59 9.92 5.82
C ARG A 136 2.73 10.91 4.67
N TRP A 137 1.60 11.41 4.21
CA TRP A 137 1.51 12.42 3.15
C TRP A 137 1.76 13.84 3.67
N PHE A 138 1.91 14.76 2.72
CA PHE A 138 2.08 16.20 2.92
C PHE A 138 3.32 16.54 3.75
N GLU A 139 4.44 15.89 3.44
CA GLU A 139 5.70 16.13 4.11
C GLU A 139 6.88 15.77 3.19
N ARG A 140 7.97 16.53 3.28
CA ARG A 140 9.22 16.25 2.56
C ARG A 140 10.42 16.25 3.49
N THR A 141 10.26 16.79 4.66
CA THR A 141 11.38 17.09 5.56
C THR A 141 11.82 15.87 6.35
N LYS A 142 13.10 15.52 6.24
CA LYS A 142 13.71 14.46 7.05
C LYS A 142 13.64 14.74 8.56
N LYS A 143 13.45 16.00 8.98
CA LYS A 143 13.26 16.36 10.39
C LYS A 143 11.97 15.80 10.99
N ALA A 144 11.00 15.42 10.14
CA ALA A 144 9.74 14.84 10.55
C ALA A 144 9.78 13.30 10.66
N LEU A 145 10.94 12.67 10.55
CA LEU A 145 11.11 11.23 10.71
C LEU A 145 12.24 10.87 11.66
N LYS A 146 12.12 9.72 12.31
CA LYS A 146 13.17 9.05 13.11
C LYS A 146 13.19 7.57 12.75
N THR A 147 14.30 7.07 12.28
CA THR A 147 14.50 5.65 12.02
C THR A 147 15.99 5.28 12.19
N ARG A 148 16.24 4.01 12.47
CA ARG A 148 17.58 3.41 12.42
C ARG A 148 17.76 2.55 11.17
N GLY A 149 16.68 2.38 10.40
CA GLY A 149 16.65 1.59 9.17
C GLY A 149 16.79 2.46 7.93
N TYR A 150 15.69 2.60 7.21
CA TYR A 150 15.65 3.26 5.91
C TYR A 150 14.57 4.33 5.90
N TYR A 151 14.70 5.27 4.98
CA TYR A 151 13.68 6.27 4.72
C TYR A 151 13.51 6.49 3.21
N ALA A 152 12.35 7.01 2.83
CA ALA A 152 12.08 7.53 1.51
C ALA A 152 11.31 8.85 1.64
N SER A 153 11.38 9.70 0.63
CA SER A 153 10.72 11.00 0.62
C SER A 153 10.46 11.43 -0.80
N SER A 154 9.24 11.83 -1.07
CA SER A 154 8.76 12.50 -2.28
C SER A 154 9.27 11.92 -3.61
N ASP A 155 8.39 11.27 -4.31
CA ASP A 155 8.63 10.73 -5.64
C ASP A 155 7.50 11.13 -6.62
N ALA A 156 7.30 10.33 -7.66
CA ALA A 156 6.24 10.54 -8.64
C ALA A 156 4.82 10.49 -8.05
N GLU A 157 4.63 9.87 -6.87
CA GLU A 157 3.33 9.79 -6.20
C GLU A 157 2.96 11.09 -5.47
N GLY A 158 3.94 11.95 -5.16
CA GLY A 158 3.73 13.24 -4.50
C GLY A 158 4.60 13.48 -3.27
N ASP A 159 4.12 14.34 -2.37
CA ASP A 159 4.82 14.73 -1.16
C ASP A 159 4.53 13.76 -0.02
N PHE A 160 5.49 12.94 0.33
CA PHE A 160 5.42 12.03 1.47
C PHE A 160 6.77 11.86 2.15
N ILE A 161 6.75 11.37 3.36
CA ILE A 161 7.89 10.75 4.03
C ILE A 161 7.54 9.35 4.51
N SER A 162 8.52 8.48 4.46
CA SER A 162 8.38 7.08 4.82
C SER A 162 9.57 6.63 5.65
N VAL A 163 9.29 5.85 6.70
CA VAL A 163 10.31 5.09 7.43
C VAL A 163 10.10 3.61 7.18
N ARG A 164 11.20 2.87 7.06
CA ARG A 164 11.20 1.44 6.79
C ARG A 164 12.26 0.73 7.62
N ASN A 165 11.97 -0.52 7.95
CA ASN A 165 12.97 -1.37 8.60
C ASN A 165 12.73 -2.84 8.21
N THR A 166 13.79 -3.63 8.16
CA THR A 166 13.70 -5.07 7.92
C THR A 166 13.00 -5.72 9.11
N VAL A 167 11.91 -6.42 8.84
CA VAL A 167 11.13 -7.20 9.82
C VAL A 167 11.47 -8.67 9.71
N GLY A 168 11.67 -9.17 8.48
CA GLY A 168 11.88 -10.58 8.18
C GLY A 168 10.61 -11.40 8.37
N TRP A 169 9.45 -10.81 8.04
CA TRP A 169 8.17 -11.47 8.13
C TRP A 169 7.98 -12.48 6.98
N HIS A 170 7.27 -13.56 7.25
CA HIS A 170 6.89 -14.60 6.31
C HIS A 170 5.49 -15.10 6.70
N LYS A 171 5.12 -16.29 6.30
CA LYS A 171 3.98 -17.00 6.87
C LYS A 171 4.07 -17.01 8.38
N GLY A 172 3.04 -16.51 9.06
CA GLY A 172 3.06 -16.35 10.51
C GLY A 172 2.04 -15.35 11.03
N SER A 173 2.15 -15.00 12.29
CA SER A 173 1.23 -14.09 12.98
C SER A 173 1.99 -12.89 13.53
N TYR A 174 1.52 -11.69 13.19
CA TYR A 174 2.18 -10.43 13.51
C TYR A 174 1.19 -9.44 14.09
N ARG A 175 1.65 -8.61 15.01
CA ARG A 175 0.89 -7.44 15.46
C ARG A 175 1.52 -6.18 14.91
N ILE A 176 0.75 -5.38 14.20
CA ILE A 176 1.15 -4.06 13.75
C ILE A 176 0.55 -3.04 14.72
N THR A 177 1.40 -2.18 15.26
CA THR A 177 1.01 -1.15 16.23
C THR A 177 1.54 0.21 15.80
N LEU A 178 0.67 1.21 15.74
CA LEU A 178 1.04 2.61 15.78
C LEU A 178 0.82 3.13 17.19
N LYS A 179 1.83 3.77 17.76
CA LYS A 179 1.79 4.28 19.14
C LYS A 179 2.33 5.70 19.19
N LYS A 180 1.57 6.59 19.81
CA LYS A 180 2.03 7.93 20.12
C LYS A 180 3.11 7.87 21.22
N GLU A 181 4.28 8.39 20.93
CA GLU A 181 5.44 8.38 21.82
C GLU A 181 6.16 9.72 21.79
N GLY A 182 6.10 10.42 22.88
CA GLY A 182 6.77 11.70 23.01
C GLY A 182 6.02 12.86 22.33
N TYR A 183 6.30 14.04 22.88
CA TYR A 183 5.79 15.31 22.45
C TYR A 183 6.90 16.35 22.52
N ILE A 184 6.98 17.19 21.52
CA ILE A 184 7.89 18.33 21.47
C ILE A 184 7.04 19.60 21.52
N ALA A 185 7.30 20.43 22.52
CA ALA A 185 6.67 21.74 22.64
C ALA A 185 7.18 22.69 21.56
N GLY A 186 6.35 23.61 21.13
CA GLY A 186 6.64 24.61 20.11
C GLY A 186 5.50 25.60 19.94
N LYS A 187 5.51 26.34 18.86
CA LYS A 187 4.38 27.20 18.50
C LYS A 187 3.13 26.35 18.31
N ALA A 188 1.99 26.85 18.75
CA ALA A 188 0.70 26.18 18.53
C ALA A 188 0.47 25.98 17.02
N VAL A 189 0.02 24.78 16.67
CA VAL A 189 -0.32 24.48 15.29
C VAL A 189 -1.59 25.23 14.91
N PRO A 190 -1.63 25.98 13.79
CA PRO A 190 -2.84 26.63 13.34
C PRO A 190 -3.99 25.64 13.18
N TYR A 191 -5.19 26.00 13.65
CA TYR A 191 -6.37 25.11 13.66
C TYR A 191 -6.79 24.63 12.26
N ALA A 192 -6.51 25.43 11.23
CA ALA A 192 -6.79 25.11 9.84
C ALA A 192 -5.47 24.97 9.07
N ILE A 193 -4.81 23.82 9.23
CA ILE A 193 -3.71 23.50 8.32
C ILE A 193 -4.32 23.03 7.02
N ASN A 194 -4.08 23.78 5.96
CA ASN A 194 -4.16 23.19 4.62
C ASN A 194 -2.87 22.42 4.39
N PRO A 195 -2.89 21.09 4.47
CA PRO A 195 -1.68 20.29 4.36
C PRO A 195 -1.00 20.42 2.98
N LYS A 196 -1.72 20.94 1.99
CA LYS A 196 -1.17 21.20 0.65
C LYS A 196 -0.36 22.50 0.55
N GLU A 197 -0.54 23.41 1.50
CA GLU A 197 0.05 24.76 1.43
C GLU A 197 1.12 25.02 2.48
N THR A 198 1.22 24.17 3.50
CA THR A 198 2.05 24.47 4.66
C THR A 198 3.09 23.39 4.91
N TYR A 199 4.29 23.62 4.45
CA TYR A 199 5.46 22.88 4.96
C TYR A 199 5.75 23.41 6.37
N PHE A 200 5.56 22.55 7.38
CA PHE A 200 5.90 22.91 8.74
C PHE A 200 7.41 23.00 8.92
N SER A 201 7.87 24.08 9.49
CA SER A 201 9.13 24.08 10.17
C SER A 201 9.00 23.26 11.45
N TRP A 202 9.24 21.95 11.38
CA TRP A 202 9.06 21.01 12.49
C TRP A 202 9.85 21.38 13.74
N GLY A 203 10.86 22.27 13.63
CA GLY A 203 11.56 22.82 14.76
C GLY A 203 10.78 23.90 15.51
N ASP A 204 9.82 24.56 14.85
CA ASP A 204 9.11 25.71 15.40
C ASP A 204 7.74 25.35 16.00
N TYR A 205 7.11 24.28 15.51
CA TYR A 205 5.76 23.90 15.90
C TYR A 205 5.74 22.71 16.85
N GLU A 206 4.74 22.75 17.76
CA GLU A 206 4.47 21.59 18.60
C GLU A 206 4.07 20.37 17.78
N HIS A 207 4.60 19.21 18.13
CA HIS A 207 4.29 17.96 17.46
C HIS A 207 4.46 16.75 18.37
N SER A 208 3.74 15.70 18.03
CA SER A 208 3.85 14.38 18.67
C SER A 208 4.48 13.39 17.71
N TRP A 209 5.31 12.50 18.24
CA TRP A 209 5.87 11.38 17.52
C TRP A 209 4.93 10.18 17.58
N VAL A 210 4.66 9.59 16.44
CA VAL A 210 3.96 8.31 16.33
C VAL A 210 4.93 7.29 15.76
N THR A 211 5.07 6.17 16.45
CA THR A 211 6.03 5.11 16.12
C THR A 211 5.28 3.86 15.67
N MET A 212 5.79 3.22 14.62
CA MET A 212 5.30 1.93 14.18
C MET A 212 6.16 0.79 14.72
N TYR A 213 5.47 -0.22 15.23
CA TYR A 213 6.06 -1.48 15.67
C TYR A 213 5.45 -2.65 14.93
N VAL A 214 6.26 -3.66 14.64
CA VAL A 214 5.82 -4.98 14.19
C VAL A 214 6.32 -6.01 15.20
N GLU A 215 5.39 -6.72 15.84
CA GLU A 215 5.67 -7.83 16.76
C GLU A 215 5.38 -9.15 16.06
N ASP A 216 6.31 -10.06 16.03
CA ASP A 216 6.06 -11.46 15.73
C ASP A 216 5.42 -12.12 16.96
N LEU A 217 4.17 -12.54 16.82
CA LEU A 217 3.39 -13.07 17.95
C LEU A 217 3.84 -14.45 18.42
N SER A 218 4.61 -15.17 17.60
CA SER A 218 5.16 -16.48 17.97
C SER A 218 6.46 -16.35 18.78
N THR A 219 7.37 -15.50 18.31
CA THR A 219 8.70 -15.32 18.92
C THR A 219 8.74 -14.17 19.93
N LYS A 220 7.72 -13.32 19.97
CA LYS A 220 7.66 -12.07 20.73
C LYS A 220 8.73 -11.04 20.36
N LYS A 221 9.39 -11.24 19.23
CA LYS A 221 10.33 -10.26 18.69
C LYS A 221 9.59 -9.02 18.23
N VAL A 222 10.02 -7.85 18.69
CA VAL A 222 9.45 -6.56 18.29
C VAL A 222 10.46 -5.79 17.47
N VAL A 223 10.05 -5.33 16.28
CA VAL A 223 10.83 -4.45 15.43
C VAL A 223 10.24 -3.05 15.47
N ASN A 224 11.04 -2.07 15.84
CA ASN A 224 10.72 -0.66 15.66
C ASN A 224 11.02 -0.27 14.21
N VAL A 225 9.98 0.08 13.45
CA VAL A 225 10.10 0.47 12.03
C VAL A 225 10.59 1.92 11.92
N GLY A 226 10.14 2.76 12.82
CA GLY A 226 10.48 4.17 12.87
C GLY A 226 9.31 5.03 13.32
N SER A 227 9.56 6.33 13.44
CA SER A 227 8.59 7.31 13.91
C SER A 227 8.42 8.44 12.92
N LEU A 228 7.20 8.94 12.81
CA LEU A 228 6.85 10.14 12.05
C LEU A 228 6.23 11.18 12.97
N ALA A 229 6.52 12.46 12.69
CA ALA A 229 5.97 13.58 13.44
C ALA A 229 4.57 13.94 12.96
N PHE A 230 3.66 14.20 13.88
CA PHE A 230 2.31 14.70 13.61
C PHE A 230 2.06 15.99 14.41
N PRO A 231 1.43 17.01 13.79
CA PRO A 231 1.23 18.29 14.43
C PRO A 231 0.36 18.19 15.68
N GLY A 232 0.72 18.93 16.73
CA GLY A 232 -0.04 19.08 17.96
C GLY A 232 0.31 18.11 19.07
N LYS A 233 -0.13 18.48 20.30
CA LYS A 233 0.02 17.68 21.51
C LYS A 233 -1.03 16.57 21.59
N LYS A 234 -2.28 16.90 21.29
CA LYS A 234 -3.37 15.93 21.16
C LYS A 234 -3.46 15.46 19.73
N ILE A 235 -3.57 14.16 19.56
CA ILE A 235 -3.77 13.54 18.25
C ILE A 235 -5.22 13.09 18.15
N GLN A 236 -5.92 13.56 17.13
CA GLN A 236 -7.24 13.07 16.76
C GLN A 236 -7.12 12.09 15.59
N MET A 237 -7.76 10.95 15.70
CA MET A 237 -7.90 10.00 14.59
C MET A 237 -9.31 10.03 14.03
N LYS A 238 -9.46 10.12 12.72
CA LYS A 238 -10.77 10.02 12.06
C LYS A 238 -11.37 8.62 12.27
N LYS A 239 -12.71 8.54 12.19
CA LYS A 239 -13.45 7.29 12.42
C LYS A 239 -13.27 6.23 11.32
N HIS A 240 -12.79 6.60 10.15
CA HIS A 240 -12.59 5.71 9.02
C HIS A 240 -11.17 5.16 9.02
N ILE A 241 -11.06 3.85 9.02
CA ILE A 241 -9.81 3.10 8.87
C ILE A 241 -9.97 2.27 7.61
N THR A 242 -9.09 2.45 6.64
CA THR A 242 -9.05 1.61 5.44
C THR A 242 -7.88 0.66 5.54
N SER A 243 -8.12 -0.60 5.25
CA SER A 243 -7.09 -1.62 5.06
C SER A 243 -7.08 -2.02 3.59
N PHE A 244 -5.91 -2.31 3.04
CA PHE A 244 -5.81 -2.82 1.68
C PHE A 244 -4.73 -3.90 1.54
N LEU A 245 -4.94 -4.77 0.56
CA LEU A 245 -3.93 -5.68 0.04
C LEU A 245 -3.55 -5.23 -1.36
N GLU A 246 -2.27 -5.09 -1.60
CA GLU A 246 -1.74 -4.53 -2.84
C GLU A 246 -0.63 -5.42 -3.41
N GLN A 247 -0.66 -5.59 -4.72
CA GLN A 247 0.50 -6.00 -5.49
C GLN A 247 1.03 -4.77 -6.22
N TYR A 248 2.19 -4.29 -5.84
CA TYR A 248 2.73 -3.05 -6.40
C TYR A 248 3.88 -3.26 -7.38
N LYS A 249 4.50 -4.44 -7.39
CA LYS A 249 5.54 -4.78 -8.34
C LYS A 249 5.50 -6.28 -8.61
N TYR A 250 5.43 -6.68 -9.86
CA TYR A 250 5.53 -8.07 -10.23
C TYR A 250 6.75 -8.28 -11.11
N PHE A 251 7.67 -9.09 -10.65
CA PHE A 251 8.78 -9.56 -11.46
C PHE A 251 8.36 -10.89 -12.06
N ILE A 252 7.74 -10.88 -13.24
CA ILE A 252 7.88 -12.03 -14.10
C ILE A 252 9.38 -12.17 -14.33
N ASP A 253 9.91 -13.35 -14.44
CA ASP A 253 11.31 -13.72 -14.63
C ASP A 253 12.08 -12.94 -15.72
N PHE A 254 11.84 -11.67 -15.81
CA PHE A 254 12.60 -10.72 -16.60
C PHE A 254 13.76 -10.27 -15.73
N ALA A 255 14.88 -10.95 -15.86
CA ALA A 255 16.12 -10.54 -15.22
C ALA A 255 16.50 -9.09 -15.53
N GLN A 256 15.90 -8.52 -16.56
CA GLN A 256 15.99 -7.11 -16.92
C GLN A 256 14.66 -6.69 -17.56
N ARG A 257 13.86 -5.93 -16.85
CA ARG A 257 12.66 -5.31 -17.38
C ARG A 257 13.06 -4.11 -18.23
N PRO A 258 12.69 -4.08 -19.53
CA PRO A 258 12.89 -2.89 -20.34
C PRO A 258 12.18 -1.67 -19.74
N ARG A 259 12.82 -0.51 -19.76
CA ARG A 259 12.28 0.72 -19.14
C ARG A 259 10.93 1.14 -19.70
N ASP A 260 10.69 0.87 -20.98
CA ASP A 260 9.42 1.15 -21.64
C ASP A 260 8.26 0.26 -21.18
N LEU A 261 8.54 -0.81 -20.43
CA LEU A 261 7.56 -1.69 -19.79
C LEU A 261 7.31 -1.38 -18.31
N GLU A 262 7.97 -0.37 -17.76
CA GLU A 262 7.87 -0.03 -16.33
C GLU A 262 6.45 0.29 -15.83
N GLY A 263 5.50 0.56 -16.71
CA GLY A 263 4.11 0.76 -16.35
C GLY A 263 3.22 -0.48 -16.40
N LEU A 264 3.76 -1.64 -16.86
CA LEU A 264 2.94 -2.81 -17.09
C LEU A 264 3.16 -3.87 -16.00
N ASN A 265 2.27 -3.89 -15.04
CA ASN A 265 2.16 -4.98 -14.06
C ASN A 265 1.31 -6.10 -14.65
N ALA A 266 1.83 -6.78 -15.66
CA ALA A 266 1.12 -7.86 -16.30
C ALA A 266 1.56 -9.22 -15.74
N ILE A 267 0.61 -10.07 -15.40
CA ILE A 267 0.85 -11.42 -14.92
C ILE A 267 -0.21 -12.37 -15.47
N ARG A 268 0.17 -13.60 -15.70
CA ARG A 268 -0.78 -14.65 -16.00
C ARG A 268 -1.58 -14.99 -14.76
N TYR A 269 -2.91 -15.02 -14.86
CA TYR A 269 -3.78 -15.29 -13.71
C TYR A 269 -3.56 -16.69 -13.11
N ASP A 270 -3.12 -17.68 -13.93
CA ASP A 270 -2.77 -19.02 -13.50
C ASP A 270 -1.43 -19.11 -12.72
N LYS A 271 -0.67 -18.01 -12.69
CA LYS A 271 0.60 -17.87 -11.98
C LYS A 271 0.53 -16.95 -10.77
N LEU A 272 -0.64 -16.37 -10.50
CA LEU A 272 -0.81 -15.53 -9.31
C LEU A 272 -0.62 -16.36 -8.05
N PRO A 273 0.27 -15.95 -7.14
CA PRO A 273 0.35 -16.58 -5.83
C PRO A 273 -0.98 -16.40 -5.09
N LYS A 274 -1.49 -17.48 -4.55
CA LYS A 274 -2.59 -17.41 -3.59
C LYS A 274 -2.04 -16.95 -2.25
N VAL A 275 -2.61 -15.89 -1.70
CA VAL A 275 -2.24 -15.36 -0.40
C VAL A 275 -3.51 -15.13 0.41
N THR A 276 -3.57 -15.75 1.58
CA THR A 276 -4.63 -15.59 2.57
C THR A 276 -4.11 -14.79 3.76
N VAL A 277 -4.78 -13.70 4.05
CA VAL A 277 -4.47 -12.80 5.16
C VAL A 277 -5.68 -12.71 6.07
N VAL A 278 -5.48 -12.98 7.37
CA VAL A 278 -6.52 -12.76 8.38
C VAL A 278 -6.15 -11.53 9.21
N GLN A 279 -7.08 -10.61 9.35
CA GLN A 279 -6.98 -9.43 10.20
C GLN A 279 -7.94 -9.58 11.38
N LYS A 280 -7.45 -9.40 12.61
CA LYS A 280 -8.27 -9.53 13.82
C LYS A 280 -7.73 -8.72 14.99
N ASN A 281 -8.49 -8.70 16.07
CA ASN A 281 -8.08 -8.03 17.31
C ASN A 281 -7.74 -6.56 17.12
N LEU A 282 -8.51 -5.83 16.30
CA LEU A 282 -8.36 -4.38 16.18
C LEU A 282 -8.52 -3.74 17.57
N ARG A 283 -7.53 -2.97 18.00
CA ARG A 283 -7.52 -2.25 19.27
C ARG A 283 -7.24 -0.78 19.06
N ILE A 284 -7.95 0.06 19.78
CA ILE A 284 -7.71 1.50 19.81
C ILE A 284 -7.51 1.90 21.27
N ASN A 285 -6.42 2.58 21.58
CA ASN A 285 -6.02 2.94 22.94
C ASN A 285 -6.05 1.72 23.89
N GLY A 286 -5.62 0.55 23.38
CA GLY A 286 -5.59 -0.73 24.11
C GLY A 286 -6.95 -1.45 24.20
N LYS A 287 -8.06 -0.81 23.88
CA LYS A 287 -9.40 -1.42 23.93
C LYS A 287 -9.73 -2.14 22.64
N LEU A 288 -10.23 -3.37 22.75
CA LEU A 288 -10.71 -4.15 21.61
C LEU A 288 -11.93 -3.45 20.98
N VAL A 289 -11.87 -3.30 19.66
CA VAL A 289 -12.97 -2.76 18.85
C VAL A 289 -13.76 -3.93 18.28
N LYS A 290 -15.06 -3.92 18.49
CA LYS A 290 -15.99 -4.86 17.85
C LYS A 290 -16.82 -4.07 16.83
N LEU A 291 -16.87 -4.57 15.61
CA LEU A 291 -17.66 -4.02 14.52
C LEU A 291 -18.67 -5.07 14.08
N GLU A 292 -19.85 -4.63 13.71
CA GLU A 292 -20.90 -5.51 13.18
C GLU A 292 -20.56 -5.96 11.74
N ASN A 293 -19.88 -5.10 11.00
CA ASN A 293 -19.52 -5.34 9.61
C ASN A 293 -18.22 -4.63 9.23
N VAL A 294 -17.49 -5.21 8.28
CA VAL A 294 -16.31 -4.62 7.64
C VAL A 294 -16.49 -4.75 6.12
N PRO A 295 -17.17 -3.78 5.50
CA PRO A 295 -17.38 -3.80 4.05
C PRO A 295 -16.04 -3.88 3.32
N THR A 296 -15.95 -4.77 2.33
CA THR A 296 -14.77 -4.93 1.49
C THR A 296 -15.12 -4.72 0.04
N TYR A 297 -14.34 -3.88 -0.62
CA TYR A 297 -14.40 -3.67 -2.05
C TYR A 297 -13.26 -4.43 -2.73
N HIS A 298 -13.60 -5.18 -3.77
CA HIS A 298 -12.65 -5.93 -4.59
C HIS A 298 -12.42 -5.21 -5.91
N ASN A 299 -11.16 -4.95 -6.23
CA ASN A 299 -10.83 -4.35 -7.50
C ASN A 299 -10.95 -5.37 -8.63
N ARG A 300 -11.44 -4.90 -9.75
CA ARG A 300 -11.56 -5.71 -10.98
C ARG A 300 -10.25 -5.69 -11.73
N THR A 301 -9.98 -6.73 -12.49
CA THR A 301 -8.83 -6.71 -13.40
C THR A 301 -9.07 -5.65 -14.49
N HIS A 302 -8.00 -5.04 -14.94
CA HIS A 302 -8.06 -3.98 -15.96
C HIS A 302 -7.83 -4.51 -17.37
N ASN A 303 -7.86 -5.84 -17.61
CA ASN A 303 -7.72 -6.36 -18.94
C ASN A 303 -9.09 -6.46 -19.65
N PRO A 304 -9.40 -5.55 -20.58
CA PRO A 304 -10.68 -5.56 -21.29
C PRO A 304 -10.88 -6.78 -22.20
N GLU A 305 -9.81 -7.46 -22.62
CA GLU A 305 -9.91 -8.68 -23.43
C GLU A 305 -10.46 -9.86 -22.62
N GLN A 306 -10.14 -9.94 -21.33
CA GLN A 306 -10.71 -10.98 -20.46
C GLN A 306 -12.21 -10.81 -20.25
N SER A 307 -12.70 -9.57 -20.22
CA SER A 307 -14.12 -9.31 -20.11
C SER A 307 -14.89 -9.73 -21.36
N LYS A 308 -14.25 -9.74 -22.53
CA LYS A 308 -14.84 -10.19 -23.79
C LYS A 308 -14.90 -11.72 -23.91
N VAL A 309 -13.84 -12.40 -23.45
CA VAL A 309 -13.73 -13.86 -23.54
C VAL A 309 -14.63 -14.57 -22.53
N ALA A 310 -14.76 -14.00 -21.32
CA ALA A 310 -15.53 -14.62 -20.24
C ALA A 310 -16.94 -14.03 -20.06
N GLY A 311 -17.27 -12.96 -20.75
CA GLY A 311 -18.52 -12.21 -20.51
C GLY A 311 -18.56 -11.50 -19.15
N GLU A 312 -17.49 -11.60 -18.34
CA GLU A 312 -17.44 -11.14 -16.97
C GLU A 312 -16.06 -10.56 -16.66
N ILE A 313 -16.02 -9.47 -15.86
CA ILE A 313 -14.76 -8.90 -15.38
C ILE A 313 -14.30 -9.72 -14.18
N PRO A 314 -13.17 -10.41 -14.24
CA PRO A 314 -12.72 -11.25 -13.14
C PRO A 314 -12.27 -10.41 -11.94
N ILE A 315 -12.59 -10.90 -10.76
CA ILE A 315 -12.07 -10.44 -9.48
C ILE A 315 -11.02 -11.45 -9.03
N LEU A 316 -9.92 -10.94 -8.50
CA LEU A 316 -8.79 -11.77 -8.06
C LEU A 316 -8.69 -11.90 -6.55
N SER A 317 -9.75 -11.56 -5.84
CA SER A 317 -9.80 -11.62 -4.39
C SER A 317 -11.21 -11.93 -3.89
N LYS A 318 -11.31 -12.44 -2.69
CA LYS A 318 -12.56 -12.61 -1.96
C LYS A 318 -12.32 -12.34 -0.48
N ASP A 319 -13.41 -12.08 0.25
CA ASP A 319 -13.37 -11.84 1.67
C ASP A 319 -14.44 -12.64 2.43
N SER A 320 -14.26 -12.73 3.72
CA SER A 320 -15.30 -13.09 4.69
C SER A 320 -15.03 -12.40 6.01
N TYR A 321 -16.09 -11.88 6.61
CA TYR A 321 -16.02 -11.26 7.94
C TYR A 321 -16.88 -12.01 8.94
N ASN A 322 -16.30 -12.34 10.10
CA ASN A 322 -16.99 -12.95 11.22
C ASN A 322 -17.16 -11.92 12.35
N ALA A 323 -18.37 -11.37 12.49
CA ALA A 323 -18.66 -10.36 13.50
C ALA A 323 -18.52 -10.87 14.95
N ALA A 324 -18.73 -12.17 15.20
CA ALA A 324 -18.60 -12.73 16.53
C ALA A 324 -17.15 -12.74 17.04
N THR A 325 -16.19 -13.01 16.14
CA THR A 325 -14.76 -13.04 16.46
C THR A 325 -14.05 -11.74 16.07
N GLY A 326 -14.65 -10.91 15.19
CA GLY A 326 -14.02 -9.72 14.61
C GLY A 326 -12.91 -10.05 13.61
N GLU A 327 -12.97 -11.23 12.99
CA GLU A 327 -11.98 -11.70 12.03
C GLU A 327 -12.41 -11.37 10.61
N LEU A 328 -11.55 -10.67 9.87
CA LEU A 328 -11.66 -10.46 8.43
C LEU A 328 -10.64 -11.33 7.73
N THR A 329 -11.10 -12.28 6.93
CA THR A 329 -10.26 -13.11 6.05
C THR A 329 -10.30 -12.55 4.64
N LEU A 330 -9.12 -12.32 4.07
CA LEU A 330 -8.92 -11.82 2.71
C LEU A 330 -8.09 -12.85 1.93
N GLU A 331 -8.60 -13.31 0.81
CA GLU A 331 -7.86 -14.21 -0.09
C GLU A 331 -7.59 -13.48 -1.40
N THR A 332 -6.34 -13.44 -1.84
CA THR A 332 -5.89 -12.91 -3.13
C THR A 332 -5.33 -14.01 -4.01
N GLY A 333 -5.19 -13.76 -5.32
CA GLY A 333 -4.72 -14.76 -6.26
C GLY A 333 -5.76 -15.86 -6.53
N VAL A 334 -7.00 -15.62 -6.20
CA VAL A 334 -8.14 -16.48 -6.49
C VAL A 334 -8.98 -15.86 -7.60
N PHE A 335 -9.43 -16.68 -8.53
CA PHE A 335 -10.27 -16.21 -9.61
C PHE A 335 -11.74 -16.37 -9.21
N VAL A 336 -12.43 -15.24 -9.07
CA VAL A 336 -13.87 -15.22 -8.71
C VAL A 336 -14.65 -14.62 -9.85
N LYS A 337 -15.68 -15.34 -10.32
CA LYS A 337 -16.63 -14.76 -11.26
C LYS A 337 -17.42 -13.64 -10.60
N TRP A 338 -17.55 -12.51 -11.29
CA TRP A 338 -18.41 -11.43 -10.83
C TRP A 338 -19.86 -11.92 -10.82
N PRO A 339 -20.62 -11.75 -9.73
CA PRO A 339 -22.04 -12.06 -9.77
C PRO A 339 -22.72 -11.16 -10.80
N GLU A 340 -23.49 -11.75 -11.71
CA GLU A 340 -24.33 -11.00 -12.64
C GLU A 340 -25.12 -9.96 -11.85
N LYS A 341 -25.15 -8.72 -12.37
CA LYS A 341 -26.09 -7.73 -11.85
C LYS A 341 -27.48 -8.34 -11.95
N LYS A 342 -28.07 -8.72 -10.83
CA LYS A 342 -29.52 -8.91 -10.80
C LYS A 342 -30.08 -7.54 -11.16
N ASP A 343 -30.70 -7.46 -12.32
CA ASP A 343 -31.47 -6.28 -12.71
C ASP A 343 -32.41 -5.97 -11.55
N VAL A 344 -32.14 -4.88 -10.88
CA VAL A 344 -33.08 -4.31 -9.91
C VAL A 344 -34.23 -3.80 -10.77
N LYS A 345 -35.30 -4.63 -10.87
CA LYS A 345 -36.56 -4.22 -11.47
C LYS A 345 -37.24 -3.17 -10.61
#